data_94a690f84af3d5a963e1c01fba007bf8
#
_entry.id   94a690f84af3d5a963e1c01fba007bf8
#
_cell.length_a   1.000
_cell.length_b   1.000
_cell.length_c   1.000
_cell.angle_alpha   90.00
_cell.angle_beta   90.00
_cell.angle_gamma   90.00
#
_symmetry.space_group_name_H-M   'P 1'
#
loop_
_entity.id
_entity.type
_entity.pdbx_description
1 polymer ?
#
loop_
_entity_poly.entity_id
_entity_poly.type
_entity_poly.pdbx_seq_one_letter_code
_entity_poly.pdbx_strand_id
1 'polypeptide(L)'
;MTKLLSRLPLSGRVGLGFAAGALALLVLGIAAPGSSLFFPLVSLWCDLALFAGVLVVLRMAGVRFDLFHCAVIVGLWAAALLYFYWSLSRRDFIYYWDYANYIQKQYAAEAAFAQSPAAGFGLVFGSFAEDYTNFIPLFLEFPFCLTDRTGDSFAFCQVFSVLPMLLTLLAGLVLKVGQMLRVKHRFWYFLIGLSWLFTYPYLRMSALLAQPDWFGLIFAFSILLLTLDFRFERLEPLRFVLLFAATAAVILSRRWYLYFVVGYYFSYAVLVLVSSFKTGKAGRKREALLQVRNLVLFGLLSLAAMVILLWPMVSRILHYSYADRYAYYNGGGLAWELYLQTFRVGLLNFILIGLGLRFTLRHRKAPALPCLGGMSLLLSVLLFTRVQNTSSHQMLLFLPAWFLLFLPGAAALAEGINRRRGLKIAYWAFTLVFAVSVRSTPLTVVDHLPLRGVREFVRLNALTSDRKDLPQIKAIANWIDTHCAEGETSYMIPHDMLYCSDHFKNCQLPQMPINDKLSFGFSVPGTHEFPMQFFEAKYVLTADPFPQTYVGSSDLANTFNDLFLAVRDQYFTLAATFDMGNGTTFTIWERTAASTRAEVEYYLSAFSAEDALYPELFSQVAERWLAERGL
;
A
#
# COMPACT_ATOMS: atom_id res chain seq x y z
N MET A 1 -15.25 -20.46 -38.58
CA MET A 1 -14.71 -19.98 -37.31
C MET A 1 -14.64 -21.06 -36.25
N THR A 2 -15.70 -21.80 -35.95
CA THR A 2 -15.72 -22.89 -34.93
C THR A 2 -14.70 -24.00 -35.16
N LYS A 3 -14.48 -24.46 -36.41
CA LYS A 3 -13.48 -25.49 -36.74
C LYS A 3 -12.02 -25.01 -36.62
N LEU A 4 -11.75 -23.69 -36.75
CA LEU A 4 -10.42 -23.11 -36.56
C LEU A 4 -10.09 -22.98 -35.08
N LEU A 5 -11.05 -22.53 -34.28
CA LEU A 5 -10.92 -22.41 -32.82
C LEU A 5 -10.71 -23.77 -32.14
N SER A 6 -11.33 -24.85 -32.66
CA SER A 6 -11.15 -26.20 -32.09
C SER A 6 -9.71 -26.74 -32.29
N ARG A 7 -8.96 -26.26 -33.25
CA ARG A 7 -7.57 -26.68 -33.51
C ARG A 7 -6.50 -25.93 -32.70
N LEU A 8 -6.87 -24.80 -32.09
CA LEU A 8 -5.94 -24.04 -31.27
C LEU A 8 -5.77 -24.70 -29.88
N PRO A 9 -4.53 -24.71 -29.32
CA PRO A 9 -4.32 -25.10 -27.94
C PRO A 9 -5.11 -24.16 -27.00
N LEU A 10 -5.43 -24.63 -25.80
CA LEU A 10 -6.24 -23.86 -24.83
C LEU A 10 -5.70 -22.43 -24.60
N SER A 11 -4.37 -22.30 -24.53
CA SER A 11 -3.70 -20.98 -24.43
C SER A 11 -3.98 -20.04 -25.60
N GLY A 12 -4.07 -20.58 -26.82
CA GLY A 12 -4.42 -19.79 -28.00
C GLY A 12 -5.88 -19.34 -28.00
N ARG A 13 -6.80 -20.18 -27.51
CA ARG A 13 -8.24 -19.81 -27.36
C ARG A 13 -8.44 -18.73 -26.31
N VAL A 14 -7.76 -18.85 -25.18
CA VAL A 14 -7.77 -17.83 -24.11
C VAL A 14 -7.22 -16.51 -24.64
N GLY A 15 -6.07 -16.52 -25.31
CA GLY A 15 -5.48 -15.31 -25.90
C GLY A 15 -6.41 -14.63 -26.92
N LEU A 16 -7.09 -15.42 -27.78
CA LEU A 16 -8.10 -14.88 -28.71
C LEU A 16 -9.31 -14.27 -27.97
N GLY A 17 -9.75 -14.91 -26.87
CA GLY A 17 -10.83 -14.37 -26.03
C GLY A 17 -10.48 -13.00 -25.46
N PHE A 18 -9.26 -12.84 -24.94
CA PHE A 18 -8.79 -11.55 -24.43
C PHE A 18 -8.64 -10.49 -25.54
N ALA A 19 -8.13 -10.87 -26.72
CA ALA A 19 -8.05 -9.97 -27.86
C ALA A 19 -9.43 -9.53 -28.35
N ALA A 20 -10.40 -10.44 -28.41
CA ALA A 20 -11.78 -10.14 -28.76
C ALA A 20 -12.45 -9.23 -27.73
N GLY A 21 -12.20 -9.45 -26.44
CA GLY A 21 -12.66 -8.57 -25.35
C GLY A 21 -12.09 -7.16 -25.46
N ALA A 22 -10.80 -7.03 -25.71
CA ALA A 22 -10.16 -5.72 -25.93
C ALA A 22 -10.73 -4.99 -27.15
N LEU A 23 -10.97 -5.71 -28.25
CA LEU A 23 -11.60 -5.14 -29.45
C LEU A 23 -13.05 -4.70 -29.17
N ALA A 24 -13.82 -5.49 -28.42
CA ALA A 24 -15.19 -5.14 -28.04
C ALA A 24 -15.21 -3.86 -27.17
N LEU A 25 -14.28 -3.73 -26.22
CA LEU A 25 -14.12 -2.52 -25.40
C LEU A 25 -13.72 -1.31 -26.25
N LEU A 26 -12.82 -1.49 -27.21
CA LEU A 26 -12.45 -0.42 -28.13
C LEU A 26 -13.66 0.07 -28.94
N VAL A 27 -14.45 -0.87 -29.50
CA VAL A 27 -15.68 -0.55 -30.24
C VAL A 27 -16.70 0.16 -29.35
N LEU A 28 -16.91 -0.31 -28.11
CA LEU A 28 -17.82 0.33 -27.15
C LEU A 28 -17.34 1.76 -26.83
N GLY A 29 -16.04 1.94 -26.58
CA GLY A 29 -15.48 3.26 -26.27
C GLY A 29 -15.60 4.28 -27.43
N ILE A 30 -15.59 3.79 -28.69
CA ILE A 30 -15.81 4.64 -29.87
C ILE A 30 -17.30 4.90 -30.11
N ALA A 31 -18.14 3.86 -29.97
CA ALA A 31 -19.57 3.94 -30.30
C ALA A 31 -20.40 4.64 -29.22
N ALA A 32 -19.99 4.54 -27.96
CA ALA A 32 -20.69 5.12 -26.81
C ALA A 32 -19.69 5.75 -25.81
N PRO A 33 -18.97 6.81 -26.22
CA PRO A 33 -18.09 7.53 -25.32
C PRO A 33 -18.92 8.13 -24.18
N GLY A 34 -18.52 7.91 -22.93
CA GLY A 34 -19.30 8.33 -21.75
C GLY A 34 -20.32 7.31 -21.26
N SER A 35 -20.36 6.10 -21.83
CA SER A 35 -21.17 5.02 -21.27
C SER A 35 -20.74 4.67 -19.85
N SER A 36 -21.67 4.67 -18.88
CA SER A 36 -21.42 4.28 -17.50
C SER A 36 -20.95 2.83 -17.35
N LEU A 37 -21.16 1.99 -18.36
CA LEU A 37 -20.69 0.60 -18.38
C LEU A 37 -19.25 0.46 -18.87
N PHE A 38 -18.68 1.48 -19.52
CA PHE A 38 -17.37 1.34 -20.14
C PHE A 38 -16.28 1.05 -19.10
N PHE A 39 -16.17 1.87 -18.06
CA PHE A 39 -15.13 1.72 -17.05
C PHE A 39 -15.26 0.42 -16.24
N PRO A 40 -16.45 0.02 -15.72
CA PRO A 40 -16.65 -1.29 -15.11
C PRO A 40 -16.23 -2.47 -16.01
N LEU A 41 -16.52 -2.42 -17.30
CA LEU A 41 -16.12 -3.48 -18.25
C LEU A 41 -14.60 -3.50 -18.50
N VAL A 42 -13.96 -2.33 -18.58
CA VAL A 42 -12.49 -2.23 -18.63
C VAL A 42 -11.88 -2.85 -17.38
N SER A 43 -12.40 -2.53 -16.20
CA SER A 43 -11.93 -3.06 -14.92
C SER A 43 -12.09 -4.58 -14.86
N LEU A 44 -13.24 -5.10 -15.21
CA LEU A 44 -13.47 -6.57 -15.28
C LEU A 44 -12.48 -7.25 -16.23
N TRP A 45 -12.26 -6.65 -17.40
CA TRP A 45 -11.29 -7.18 -18.36
C TRP A 45 -9.86 -7.17 -17.81
N CYS A 46 -9.44 -6.11 -17.10
CA CYS A 46 -8.16 -6.00 -16.43
C CYS A 46 -8.00 -7.06 -15.35
N ASP A 47 -9.02 -7.30 -14.52
CA ASP A 47 -9.02 -8.34 -13.48
C ASP A 47 -8.87 -9.74 -14.07
N LEU A 48 -9.65 -10.04 -15.11
CA LEU A 48 -9.58 -11.32 -15.81
C LEU A 48 -8.21 -11.53 -16.47
N ALA A 49 -7.65 -10.48 -17.08
CA ALA A 49 -6.33 -10.53 -17.70
C ALA A 49 -5.23 -10.74 -16.64
N LEU A 50 -5.32 -10.05 -15.50
CA LEU A 50 -4.39 -10.22 -14.38
C LEU A 50 -4.48 -11.64 -13.81
N PHE A 51 -5.70 -12.16 -13.60
CA PHE A 51 -5.90 -13.55 -13.13
C PHE A 51 -5.35 -14.58 -14.12
N ALA A 52 -5.57 -14.39 -15.42
CA ALA A 52 -4.97 -15.23 -16.46
C ALA A 52 -3.44 -15.16 -16.43
N GLY A 53 -2.86 -13.97 -16.21
CA GLY A 53 -1.43 -13.76 -16.00
C GLY A 53 -0.91 -14.56 -14.81
N VAL A 54 -1.61 -14.53 -13.69
CA VAL A 54 -1.28 -15.34 -12.49
C VAL A 54 -1.24 -16.83 -12.82
N LEU A 55 -2.22 -17.34 -13.57
CA LEU A 55 -2.24 -18.76 -13.99
C LEU A 55 -1.07 -19.11 -14.92
N VAL A 56 -0.68 -18.19 -15.83
CA VAL A 56 0.50 -18.38 -16.69
C VAL A 56 1.77 -18.40 -15.85
N VAL A 57 1.93 -17.52 -14.88
CA VAL A 57 3.07 -17.48 -13.94
C VAL A 57 3.20 -18.82 -13.20
N LEU A 58 2.11 -19.33 -12.65
CA LEU A 58 2.09 -20.62 -11.94
C LEU A 58 2.48 -21.79 -12.85
N ARG A 59 1.94 -21.80 -14.06
CA ARG A 59 2.30 -22.82 -15.07
C ARG A 59 3.78 -22.77 -15.41
N MET A 60 4.34 -21.58 -15.62
CA MET A 60 5.77 -21.40 -15.91
C MET A 60 6.66 -21.77 -14.71
N ALA A 61 6.17 -21.55 -13.49
CA ALA A 61 6.84 -22.02 -12.28
C ALA A 61 6.72 -23.54 -12.05
N GLY A 62 5.97 -24.27 -12.90
CA GLY A 62 5.76 -25.71 -12.77
C GLY A 62 4.90 -26.10 -11.57
N VAL A 63 4.02 -25.18 -11.12
CA VAL A 63 3.09 -25.43 -10.00
C VAL A 63 1.79 -26.01 -10.54
N ARG A 64 1.26 -27.02 -9.85
CA ARG A 64 -0.04 -27.64 -10.13
C ARG A 64 -0.84 -27.69 -8.85
N PHE A 65 -2.07 -27.22 -8.91
CA PHE A 65 -3.07 -27.36 -7.85
C PHE A 65 -3.90 -28.62 -8.08
N ASP A 66 -4.22 -29.31 -7.02
CA ASP A 66 -5.29 -30.31 -6.97
C ASP A 66 -6.56 -29.72 -6.34
N LEU A 67 -7.62 -30.50 -6.25
CA LEU A 67 -8.89 -30.07 -5.70
C LEU A 67 -8.77 -29.57 -4.24
N PHE A 68 -7.90 -30.20 -3.43
CA PHE A 68 -7.67 -29.77 -2.05
C PHE A 68 -7.07 -28.36 -1.98
N HIS A 69 -6.05 -28.07 -2.78
CA HIS A 69 -5.44 -26.75 -2.82
C HIS A 69 -6.44 -25.68 -3.26
N CYS A 70 -7.23 -25.97 -4.30
CA CYS A 70 -8.29 -25.07 -4.77
C CYS A 70 -9.36 -24.84 -3.68
N ALA A 71 -9.81 -25.89 -3.00
CA ALA A 71 -10.79 -25.78 -1.93
C ALA A 71 -10.28 -24.95 -0.75
N VAL A 72 -9.00 -25.09 -0.37
CA VAL A 72 -8.38 -24.26 0.68
C VAL A 72 -8.32 -22.81 0.25
N ILE A 73 -7.89 -22.50 -0.98
CA ILE A 73 -7.80 -21.13 -1.49
C ILE A 73 -9.20 -20.47 -1.49
N VAL A 74 -10.20 -21.14 -2.05
CA VAL A 74 -11.59 -20.64 -2.09
C VAL A 74 -12.16 -20.48 -0.68
N GLY A 75 -11.94 -21.48 0.20
CA GLY A 75 -12.40 -21.43 1.59
C GLY A 75 -11.78 -20.27 2.37
N LEU A 76 -10.48 -20.02 2.21
CA LEU A 76 -9.80 -18.88 2.83
C LEU A 76 -10.29 -17.54 2.28
N TRP A 77 -10.52 -17.45 0.97
CA TRP A 77 -11.10 -16.25 0.36
C TRP A 77 -12.51 -15.98 0.88
N ALA A 78 -13.38 -16.98 0.90
CA ALA A 78 -14.74 -16.86 1.43
C ALA A 78 -14.73 -16.45 2.93
N ALA A 79 -13.87 -17.08 3.73
CA ALA A 79 -13.71 -16.73 5.14
C ALA A 79 -13.22 -15.29 5.32
N ALA A 80 -12.28 -14.84 4.48
CA ALA A 80 -11.81 -13.46 4.50
C ALA A 80 -12.91 -12.48 4.10
N LEU A 81 -13.68 -12.75 3.03
CA LEU A 81 -14.83 -11.91 2.63
C LEU A 81 -15.82 -11.74 3.78
N LEU A 82 -16.20 -12.84 4.45
CA LEU A 82 -17.10 -12.81 5.61
C LEU A 82 -16.51 -11.99 6.77
N TYR A 83 -15.21 -12.17 7.05
CA TYR A 83 -14.53 -11.42 8.09
C TYR A 83 -14.47 -9.93 7.79
N PHE A 84 -14.06 -9.55 6.56
CA PHE A 84 -13.97 -8.15 6.17
C PHE A 84 -15.34 -7.49 6.10
N TYR A 85 -16.34 -8.14 5.53
CA TYR A 85 -17.71 -7.65 5.55
C TYR A 85 -18.19 -7.37 6.98
N TRP A 86 -18.01 -8.34 7.88
CA TRP A 86 -18.39 -8.19 9.28
C TRP A 86 -17.60 -7.08 9.99
N SER A 87 -16.31 -6.97 9.72
CA SER A 87 -15.44 -5.96 10.36
C SER A 87 -15.74 -4.55 9.87
N LEU A 88 -15.92 -4.37 8.55
CA LEU A 88 -16.18 -3.08 7.93
C LEU A 88 -17.60 -2.56 8.26
N SER A 89 -18.61 -3.43 8.30
CA SER A 89 -19.99 -3.03 8.58
C SER A 89 -20.28 -2.59 10.03
N ARG A 90 -19.31 -2.71 10.93
CA ARG A 90 -19.49 -2.45 12.37
C ARG A 90 -18.58 -1.38 12.94
N ARG A 91 -17.89 -0.66 12.09
CA ARG A 91 -16.95 0.36 12.51
C ARG A 91 -17.38 1.74 12.02
N ASP A 92 -17.14 2.72 12.87
CA ASP A 92 -17.23 4.14 12.53
C ASP A 92 -15.81 4.63 12.23
N PHE A 93 -15.39 4.49 10.96
CA PHE A 93 -14.04 4.86 10.52
C PHE A 93 -14.13 5.93 9.43
N ILE A 94 -13.32 6.97 9.55
CA ILE A 94 -13.15 7.98 8.50
C ILE A 94 -11.78 7.77 7.85
N TYR A 95 -11.78 7.64 6.54
CA TYR A 95 -10.54 7.52 5.76
C TYR A 95 -9.89 8.90 5.62
N TYR A 96 -8.58 8.97 5.89
CA TYR A 96 -7.82 10.21 5.86
C TYR A 96 -6.41 9.96 5.32
N TRP A 97 -5.73 11.00 4.82
CA TRP A 97 -4.39 10.95 4.23
C TRP A 97 -4.26 9.83 3.17
N ASP A 98 -3.23 9.02 3.29
CA ASP A 98 -2.98 7.90 2.40
C ASP A 98 -4.16 6.91 2.31
N TYR A 99 -4.95 6.79 3.37
CA TYR A 99 -6.13 5.91 3.41
C TYR A 99 -7.27 6.42 2.53
N ALA A 100 -7.42 7.74 2.41
CA ALA A 100 -8.43 8.37 1.55
C ALA A 100 -7.96 8.54 0.10
N ASN A 101 -6.66 8.73 -0.11
CA ASN A 101 -6.10 9.12 -1.41
C ASN A 101 -6.51 8.17 -2.55
N TYR A 102 -6.45 6.86 -2.34
CA TYR A 102 -6.85 5.91 -3.39
C TYR A 102 -8.34 5.84 -3.64
N ILE A 103 -9.16 6.13 -2.62
CA ILE A 103 -10.62 6.26 -2.77
C ILE A 103 -10.93 7.48 -3.63
N GLN A 104 -10.29 8.61 -3.35
CA GLN A 104 -10.42 9.83 -4.15
C GLN A 104 -9.94 9.64 -5.58
N LYS A 105 -8.84 8.89 -5.80
CA LYS A 105 -8.38 8.52 -7.14
C LYS A 105 -9.36 7.61 -7.87
N GLN A 106 -10.07 6.75 -7.15
CA GLN A 106 -11.15 5.94 -7.74
C GLN A 106 -12.28 6.84 -8.27
N TYR A 107 -12.74 7.81 -7.46
CA TYR A 107 -13.76 8.76 -7.90
C TYR A 107 -13.28 9.64 -9.07
N ALA A 108 -12.03 10.08 -9.04
CA ALA A 108 -11.45 10.84 -10.15
C ALA A 108 -11.40 10.02 -11.45
N ALA A 109 -11.05 8.73 -11.37
CA ALA A 109 -11.06 7.83 -12.51
C ALA A 109 -12.48 7.61 -13.05
N GLU A 110 -13.46 7.37 -12.17
CA GLU A 110 -14.87 7.26 -12.56
C GLU A 110 -15.34 8.51 -13.32
N ALA A 111 -15.07 9.70 -12.77
CA ALA A 111 -15.44 10.98 -13.40
C ALA A 111 -14.77 11.16 -14.76
N ALA A 112 -13.48 10.82 -14.88
CA ALA A 112 -12.76 10.95 -16.15
C ALA A 112 -13.26 9.96 -17.21
N PHE A 113 -13.50 8.69 -16.85
CA PHE A 113 -14.05 7.70 -17.77
C PHE A 113 -15.51 8.00 -18.15
N ALA A 114 -16.28 8.63 -17.28
CA ALA A 114 -17.63 9.11 -17.58
C ALA A 114 -17.63 10.22 -18.64
N GLN A 115 -16.59 11.05 -18.71
CA GLN A 115 -16.43 12.03 -19.77
C GLN A 115 -16.09 11.36 -21.11
N SER A 116 -15.06 10.53 -21.11
CA SER A 116 -14.68 9.73 -22.29
C SER A 116 -13.60 8.70 -21.94
N PRO A 117 -13.47 7.62 -22.74
CA PRO A 117 -12.35 6.70 -22.62
C PRO A 117 -10.98 7.38 -22.71
N ALA A 118 -10.84 8.38 -23.57
CA ALA A 118 -9.59 9.12 -23.74
C ALA A 118 -9.22 9.92 -22.49
N ALA A 119 -10.19 10.58 -21.85
CA ALA A 119 -9.99 11.30 -20.60
C ALA A 119 -9.59 10.33 -19.47
N GLY A 120 -10.29 9.18 -19.35
CA GLY A 120 -10.00 8.16 -18.35
C GLY A 120 -8.60 7.57 -18.49
N PHE A 121 -8.22 7.10 -19.67
CA PHE A 121 -6.87 6.60 -19.91
C PHE A 121 -5.81 7.71 -19.81
N GLY A 122 -6.13 8.93 -20.24
CA GLY A 122 -5.26 10.09 -20.09
C GLY A 122 -4.93 10.36 -18.61
N LEU A 123 -5.94 10.29 -17.73
CA LEU A 123 -5.75 10.41 -16.28
C LEU A 123 -4.86 9.29 -15.73
N VAL A 124 -5.09 8.03 -16.16
CA VAL A 124 -4.30 6.88 -15.69
C VAL A 124 -2.83 7.03 -16.11
N PHE A 125 -2.55 7.24 -17.39
CA PHE A 125 -1.17 7.34 -17.89
C PHE A 125 -0.47 8.63 -17.44
N GLY A 126 -1.19 9.75 -17.35
CA GLY A 126 -0.67 11.02 -16.83
C GLY A 126 -0.20 10.91 -15.39
N SER A 127 -0.87 10.09 -14.58
CA SER A 127 -0.51 9.87 -13.17
C SER A 127 0.78 9.07 -12.95
N PHE A 128 1.38 8.49 -14.00
CA PHE A 128 2.62 7.72 -13.84
C PHE A 128 3.82 8.58 -13.38
N ALA A 129 3.73 9.90 -13.51
CA ALA A 129 4.68 10.84 -12.93
C ALA A 129 4.40 11.15 -11.44
N GLU A 130 3.24 10.82 -10.91
CA GLU A 130 2.82 11.12 -9.55
C GLU A 130 3.30 10.05 -8.55
N ASP A 131 3.34 10.39 -7.26
CA ASP A 131 3.68 9.46 -6.19
C ASP A 131 2.58 8.42 -5.94
N TYR A 132 1.33 8.80 -6.20
CA TYR A 132 0.14 7.95 -6.16
C TYR A 132 -0.48 7.86 -7.54
N THR A 133 -0.39 6.71 -8.17
CA THR A 133 -0.88 6.52 -9.54
C THR A 133 -2.36 6.16 -9.58
N ASN A 134 -3.01 6.44 -10.70
CA ASN A 134 -4.37 5.96 -11.00
C ASN A 134 -4.37 4.54 -11.64
N PHE A 135 -3.30 3.76 -11.44
CA PHE A 135 -3.19 2.40 -11.96
C PHE A 135 -4.18 1.43 -11.30
N ILE A 136 -4.36 1.55 -9.99
CA ILE A 136 -5.19 0.64 -9.18
C ILE A 136 -6.69 0.75 -9.46
N PRO A 137 -7.28 1.94 -9.67
CA PRO A 137 -8.67 2.08 -10.09
C PRO A 137 -9.08 1.20 -11.28
N LEU A 138 -8.16 0.91 -12.20
CA LEU A 138 -8.42 0.02 -13.34
C LEU A 138 -8.85 -1.40 -12.95
N PHE A 139 -8.61 -1.82 -11.72
CA PHE A 139 -8.89 -3.18 -11.24
C PHE A 139 -10.02 -3.24 -10.20
N LEU A 140 -10.45 -2.10 -9.67
CA LEU A 140 -11.42 -2.07 -8.57
C LEU A 140 -12.81 -1.59 -8.99
N GLU A 141 -12.94 -0.95 -10.14
CA GLU A 141 -14.21 -0.36 -10.57
C GLU A 141 -15.32 -1.40 -10.74
N PHE A 142 -15.01 -2.60 -11.30
CA PHE A 142 -16.06 -3.61 -11.53
C PHE A 142 -16.80 -4.00 -10.25
N PRO A 143 -16.12 -4.39 -9.14
CA PRO A 143 -16.85 -4.65 -7.91
C PRO A 143 -17.35 -3.36 -7.23
N PHE A 144 -16.63 -2.23 -7.36
CA PHE A 144 -16.96 -0.99 -6.68
C PHE A 144 -18.23 -0.33 -7.20
N CYS A 145 -18.48 -0.37 -8.51
CA CYS A 145 -19.71 0.15 -9.09
C CYS A 145 -20.99 -0.58 -8.65
N LEU A 146 -20.86 -1.77 -8.06
CA LEU A 146 -21.97 -2.58 -7.52
C LEU A 146 -22.25 -2.30 -6.03
N THR A 147 -21.55 -1.35 -5.42
CA THR A 147 -21.64 -1.01 -4.00
C THR A 147 -22.21 0.40 -3.77
N ASP A 148 -22.31 0.79 -2.52
CA ASP A 148 -22.67 2.16 -2.10
C ASP A 148 -21.53 3.18 -2.29
N ARG A 149 -20.38 2.74 -2.83
CA ARG A 149 -19.20 3.57 -3.14
C ARG A 149 -18.59 4.28 -1.94
N THR A 150 -18.74 3.74 -0.75
CA THR A 150 -18.08 4.24 0.46
C THR A 150 -16.61 3.81 0.54
N GLY A 151 -15.87 4.37 1.49
CA GLY A 151 -14.50 3.92 1.76
C GLY A 151 -14.44 2.46 2.24
N ASP A 152 -15.43 2.01 3.01
CA ASP A 152 -15.53 0.62 3.45
C ASP A 152 -15.82 -0.34 2.29
N SER A 153 -16.65 0.09 1.35
CA SER A 153 -16.89 -0.66 0.12
C SER A 153 -15.64 -0.75 -0.76
N PHE A 154 -14.85 0.32 -0.85
CA PHE A 154 -13.56 0.29 -1.55
C PHE A 154 -12.58 -0.70 -0.91
N ALA A 155 -12.47 -0.69 0.43
CA ALA A 155 -11.67 -1.66 1.16
C ALA A 155 -12.15 -3.11 0.93
N PHE A 156 -13.47 -3.33 0.91
CA PHE A 156 -14.06 -4.64 0.62
C PHE A 156 -13.78 -5.10 -0.82
N CYS A 157 -13.88 -4.21 -1.80
CA CYS A 157 -13.58 -4.52 -3.20
C CYS A 157 -12.13 -4.96 -3.42
N GLN A 158 -11.17 -4.40 -2.67
CA GLN A 158 -9.79 -4.90 -2.68
C GLN A 158 -9.71 -6.36 -2.24
N VAL A 159 -10.40 -6.73 -1.17
CA VAL A 159 -10.44 -8.13 -0.69
C VAL A 159 -11.11 -9.03 -1.71
N PHE A 160 -12.17 -8.55 -2.34
CA PHE A 160 -12.90 -9.32 -3.36
C PHE A 160 -12.04 -9.61 -4.59
N SER A 161 -11.42 -8.60 -5.20
CA SER A 161 -10.67 -8.75 -6.47
C SER A 161 -9.23 -9.23 -6.25
N VAL A 162 -8.53 -8.70 -5.25
CA VAL A 162 -7.07 -8.90 -5.11
C VAL A 162 -6.72 -10.16 -4.34
N LEU A 163 -7.47 -10.46 -3.27
CA LEU A 163 -7.11 -11.57 -2.37
C LEU A 163 -7.11 -12.95 -3.05
N PRO A 164 -8.04 -13.31 -3.94
CA PRO A 164 -7.99 -14.62 -4.59
C PRO A 164 -6.74 -14.81 -5.44
N MET A 165 -6.27 -13.76 -6.13
CA MET A 165 -5.03 -13.78 -6.90
C MET A 165 -3.82 -13.90 -5.98
N LEU A 166 -3.79 -13.14 -4.90
CA LEU A 166 -2.73 -13.17 -3.90
C LEU A 166 -2.64 -14.54 -3.22
N LEU A 167 -3.75 -15.11 -2.75
CA LEU A 167 -3.80 -16.46 -2.15
C LEU A 167 -3.32 -17.53 -3.14
N THR A 168 -3.70 -17.41 -4.40
CA THR A 168 -3.30 -18.34 -5.46
C THR A 168 -1.79 -18.31 -5.69
N LEU A 169 -1.18 -17.10 -5.75
CA LEU A 169 0.27 -16.95 -5.88
C LEU A 169 1.04 -17.44 -4.64
N LEU A 170 0.52 -17.15 -3.46
CA LEU A 170 1.13 -17.61 -2.20
C LEU A 170 1.06 -19.11 -2.04
N ALA A 171 -0.09 -19.73 -2.35
CA ALA A 171 -0.22 -21.16 -2.41
C ALA A 171 0.76 -21.76 -3.43
N GLY A 172 0.88 -21.13 -4.60
CA GLY A 172 1.87 -21.50 -5.61
C GLY A 172 3.30 -21.42 -5.11
N LEU A 173 3.66 -20.36 -4.39
CA LEU A 173 4.99 -20.17 -3.82
C LEU A 173 5.28 -21.20 -2.72
N VAL A 174 4.33 -21.48 -1.84
CA VAL A 174 4.44 -22.55 -0.83
C VAL A 174 4.73 -23.89 -1.52
N LEU A 175 3.94 -24.25 -2.53
CA LEU A 175 4.13 -25.52 -3.25
C LEU A 175 5.48 -25.57 -3.97
N LYS A 176 5.88 -24.46 -4.63
CA LYS A 176 7.17 -24.37 -5.34
C LYS A 176 8.36 -24.54 -4.40
N VAL A 177 8.36 -23.82 -3.29
CA VAL A 177 9.43 -23.93 -2.28
C VAL A 177 9.40 -25.32 -1.63
N GLY A 178 8.22 -25.88 -1.38
CA GLY A 178 8.07 -27.26 -0.88
C GLY A 178 8.68 -28.31 -1.82
N GLN A 179 8.54 -28.13 -3.13
CA GLN A 179 9.20 -28.97 -4.14
C GLN A 179 10.74 -28.83 -4.07
N MET A 180 11.25 -27.59 -4.00
CA MET A 180 12.69 -27.30 -3.90
C MET A 180 13.30 -27.88 -2.62
N LEU A 181 12.59 -27.79 -1.50
CA LEU A 181 12.97 -28.34 -0.20
C LEU A 181 12.72 -29.86 -0.09
N ARG A 182 12.08 -30.47 -1.08
CA ARG A 182 11.67 -31.88 -1.07
C ARG A 182 10.95 -32.26 0.22
N VAL A 183 9.93 -31.45 0.60
CA VAL A 183 9.15 -31.64 1.83
C VAL A 183 8.34 -32.93 1.73
N LYS A 184 8.44 -33.80 2.76
CA LYS A 184 7.71 -35.09 2.80
C LYS A 184 6.25 -34.89 3.20
N HIS A 185 5.99 -34.06 4.19
CA HIS A 185 4.66 -33.83 4.78
C HIS A 185 3.96 -32.62 4.17
N ARG A 186 3.60 -32.74 2.88
CA ARG A 186 3.08 -31.64 2.05
C ARG A 186 1.82 -30.99 2.64
N PHE A 187 0.93 -31.77 3.20
CA PHE A 187 -0.31 -31.27 3.82
C PHE A 187 -0.02 -30.26 4.94
N TRP A 188 0.74 -30.66 5.95
CA TRP A 188 1.10 -29.79 7.06
C TRP A 188 1.92 -28.59 6.62
N TYR A 189 2.84 -28.82 5.71
CA TYR A 189 3.66 -27.75 5.15
C TYR A 189 2.83 -26.69 4.45
N PHE A 190 1.85 -27.12 3.64
CA PHE A 190 0.96 -26.22 2.91
C PHE A 190 0.12 -25.36 3.88
N LEU A 191 -0.51 -25.99 4.88
CA LEU A 191 -1.31 -25.29 5.87
C LEU A 191 -0.48 -24.30 6.70
N ILE A 192 0.70 -24.71 7.18
CA ILE A 192 1.58 -23.85 7.95
C ILE A 192 2.09 -22.68 7.10
N GLY A 193 2.49 -22.97 5.86
CA GLY A 193 2.98 -21.95 4.94
C GLY A 193 1.95 -20.88 4.63
N LEU A 194 0.69 -21.26 4.42
CA LEU A 194 -0.40 -20.31 4.22
C LEU A 194 -0.84 -19.61 5.51
N SER A 195 -0.90 -20.33 6.64
CA SER A 195 -1.35 -19.73 7.91
C SER A 195 -0.47 -18.58 8.38
N TRP A 196 0.79 -18.56 7.97
CA TRP A 196 1.70 -17.45 8.31
C TRP A 196 1.19 -16.10 7.81
N LEU A 197 0.52 -16.04 6.67
CA LEU A 197 -0.08 -14.80 6.16
C LEU A 197 -1.05 -14.17 7.15
N PHE A 198 -1.82 -15.00 7.82
CA PHE A 198 -2.80 -14.53 8.80
C PHE A 198 -2.13 -14.08 10.10
N THR A 199 -0.91 -14.55 10.38
CA THR A 199 -0.12 -14.08 11.51
C THR A 199 0.62 -12.77 11.24
N TYR A 200 0.59 -12.25 10.01
CA TYR A 200 1.21 -10.99 9.63
C TYR A 200 0.16 -9.87 9.66
N PRO A 201 0.09 -9.07 10.75
CA PRO A 201 -1.03 -8.16 10.99
C PRO A 201 -1.15 -7.05 9.95
N TYR A 202 -0.03 -6.66 9.34
CA TYR A 202 0.01 -5.56 8.37
C TYR A 202 -0.73 -5.89 7.06
N LEU A 203 -0.83 -7.18 6.70
CA LEU A 203 -1.63 -7.58 5.54
C LEU A 203 -3.11 -7.23 5.77
N ARG A 204 -3.65 -7.62 6.94
CA ARG A 204 -5.03 -7.31 7.32
C ARG A 204 -5.26 -5.82 7.50
N MET A 205 -4.33 -5.14 8.18
CA MET A 205 -4.40 -3.70 8.43
C MET A 205 -4.44 -2.90 7.11
N SER A 206 -3.58 -3.24 6.16
CA SER A 206 -3.56 -2.58 4.85
C SER A 206 -4.91 -2.66 4.14
N ALA A 207 -5.57 -3.83 4.14
CA ALA A 207 -6.89 -3.98 3.55
C ALA A 207 -7.99 -3.21 4.30
N LEU A 208 -8.00 -3.26 5.65
CA LEU A 208 -8.96 -2.52 6.45
C LEU A 208 -8.82 -0.99 6.27
N LEU A 209 -7.61 -0.51 6.01
CA LEU A 209 -7.33 0.91 5.80
C LEU A 209 -7.39 1.32 4.32
N ALA A 210 -7.98 0.51 3.46
CA ALA A 210 -8.11 0.78 2.02
C ALA A 210 -6.78 1.04 1.29
N GLN A 211 -5.66 0.53 1.85
CA GLN A 211 -4.35 0.68 1.24
C GLN A 211 -4.12 -0.38 0.16
N PRO A 212 -3.70 0.01 -1.05
CA PRO A 212 -3.61 -0.90 -2.19
C PRO A 212 -2.31 -1.72 -2.24
N ASP A 213 -1.56 -1.77 -1.16
CA ASP A 213 -0.26 -2.47 -1.09
C ASP A 213 -0.37 -3.97 -1.45
N TRP A 214 -1.56 -4.56 -1.28
CA TRP A 214 -1.83 -5.93 -1.72
C TRP A 214 -1.65 -6.14 -3.22
N PHE A 215 -1.96 -5.11 -4.03
CA PHE A 215 -1.72 -5.14 -5.47
C PHE A 215 -0.25 -5.36 -5.78
N GLY A 216 0.63 -4.61 -5.14
CA GLY A 216 2.07 -4.76 -5.29
C GLY A 216 2.55 -6.17 -4.96
N LEU A 217 1.94 -6.83 -3.96
CA LEU A 217 2.28 -8.20 -3.59
C LEU A 217 1.97 -9.23 -4.70
N ILE A 218 0.89 -9.06 -5.49
CA ILE A 218 0.60 -9.94 -6.63
C ILE A 218 1.80 -9.98 -7.57
N PHE A 219 2.33 -8.83 -7.92
CA PHE A 219 3.45 -8.70 -8.85
C PHE A 219 4.76 -9.14 -8.21
N ALA A 220 5.01 -8.80 -6.94
CA ALA A 220 6.20 -9.23 -6.21
C ALA A 220 6.28 -10.76 -6.09
N PHE A 221 5.20 -11.44 -5.73
CA PHE A 221 5.16 -12.90 -5.69
C PHE A 221 5.23 -13.54 -7.07
N SER A 222 4.70 -12.89 -8.11
CA SER A 222 4.89 -13.33 -9.50
C SER A 222 6.37 -13.29 -9.90
N ILE A 223 7.11 -12.25 -9.54
CA ILE A 223 8.57 -12.16 -9.75
C ILE A 223 9.27 -13.31 -9.05
N LEU A 224 8.94 -13.61 -7.78
CA LEU A 224 9.54 -14.74 -7.06
C LEU A 224 9.30 -16.06 -7.78
N LEU A 225 8.04 -16.36 -8.14
CA LEU A 225 7.69 -17.60 -8.82
C LEU A 225 8.39 -17.78 -10.17
N LEU A 226 8.55 -16.72 -10.92
CA LEU A 226 9.23 -16.74 -12.23
C LEU A 226 10.75 -16.91 -12.12
N THR A 227 11.36 -16.64 -10.97
CA THR A 227 12.82 -16.60 -10.81
C THR A 227 13.40 -17.70 -9.93
N LEU A 228 12.63 -18.29 -8.98
CA LEU A 228 13.15 -19.16 -7.93
C LEU A 228 14.00 -20.33 -8.44
N ASP A 229 13.61 -20.99 -9.53
CA ASP A 229 14.32 -22.11 -10.14
C ASP A 229 14.93 -21.80 -11.51
N PHE A 230 14.77 -20.56 -11.99
CA PHE A 230 15.32 -20.11 -13.27
C PHE A 230 16.71 -19.51 -13.07
N ARG A 231 17.65 -19.84 -13.94
CA ARG A 231 19.05 -19.36 -13.85
C ARG A 231 19.55 -18.79 -15.17
N PHE A 232 18.62 -18.36 -16.05
CA PHE A 232 18.95 -17.81 -17.37
C PHE A 232 19.72 -18.77 -18.29
N GLU A 233 19.60 -20.08 -18.11
CA GLU A 233 20.25 -21.08 -18.96
C GLU A 233 19.80 -20.97 -20.42
N ARG A 234 18.59 -20.48 -20.63
CA ARG A 234 17.97 -20.31 -21.95
C ARG A 234 17.20 -18.99 -22.03
N LEU A 235 16.99 -18.52 -23.25
CA LEU A 235 16.11 -17.39 -23.51
C LEU A 235 14.65 -17.86 -23.46
N GLU A 236 13.85 -17.24 -22.60
CA GLU A 236 12.41 -17.46 -22.50
C GLU A 236 11.68 -16.10 -22.66
N PRO A 237 11.37 -15.68 -23.91
CA PRO A 237 10.82 -14.34 -24.16
C PRO A 237 9.57 -14.03 -23.34
N LEU A 238 8.64 -14.99 -23.24
CA LEU A 238 7.43 -14.81 -22.44
C LEU A 238 7.75 -14.57 -20.96
N ARG A 239 8.74 -15.29 -20.39
CA ARG A 239 9.19 -15.07 -19.01
C ARG A 239 9.78 -13.68 -18.84
N PHE A 240 10.55 -13.20 -19.80
CA PHE A 240 11.14 -11.86 -19.77
C PHE A 240 10.06 -10.78 -19.81
N VAL A 241 9.07 -10.93 -20.69
CA VAL A 241 7.92 -10.02 -20.77
C VAL A 241 7.13 -10.01 -19.45
N LEU A 242 6.84 -11.17 -18.87
CA LEU A 242 6.11 -11.27 -17.61
C LEU A 242 6.92 -10.70 -16.43
N LEU A 243 8.23 -10.92 -16.36
CA LEU A 243 9.10 -10.32 -15.36
C LEU A 243 9.13 -8.80 -15.50
N PHE A 244 9.27 -8.29 -16.72
CA PHE A 244 9.21 -6.85 -16.98
C PHE A 244 7.86 -6.26 -16.57
N ALA A 245 6.75 -6.86 -17.03
CA ALA A 245 5.39 -6.40 -16.72
C ALA A 245 5.12 -6.40 -15.21
N ALA A 246 5.50 -7.48 -14.50
CA ALA A 246 5.37 -7.55 -13.05
C ALA A 246 6.26 -6.50 -12.35
N THR A 247 7.47 -6.23 -12.86
CA THR A 247 8.36 -5.20 -12.32
C THR A 247 7.78 -3.80 -12.50
N ALA A 248 7.25 -3.49 -13.68
CA ALA A 248 6.59 -2.21 -13.94
C ALA A 248 5.34 -2.05 -13.05
N ALA A 249 4.49 -3.06 -13.02
CA ALA A 249 3.22 -3.04 -12.27
C ALA A 249 3.43 -2.94 -10.75
N VAL A 250 4.45 -3.59 -10.18
CA VAL A 250 4.73 -3.47 -8.74
C VAL A 250 5.14 -2.05 -8.36
N ILE A 251 5.92 -1.36 -9.20
CA ILE A 251 6.34 0.03 -8.95
C ILE A 251 5.16 0.99 -9.18
N LEU A 252 4.32 0.76 -10.20
CA LEU A 252 3.12 1.55 -10.46
C LEU A 252 2.06 1.36 -9.37
N SER A 253 2.00 0.19 -8.74
CA SER A 253 1.09 -0.05 -7.60
C SER A 253 1.46 0.82 -6.40
N ARG A 254 2.76 0.85 -6.03
CA ARG A 254 3.31 1.70 -4.96
C ARG A 254 4.81 1.89 -5.20
N ARG A 255 5.27 3.12 -5.27
CA ARG A 255 6.67 3.45 -5.59
C ARG A 255 7.70 2.82 -4.68
N TRP A 256 7.44 2.72 -3.40
CA TRP A 256 8.40 2.13 -2.47
C TRP A 256 8.67 0.64 -2.70
N TYR A 257 7.85 -0.09 -3.49
CA TYR A 257 8.24 -1.43 -3.94
C TYR A 257 9.51 -1.43 -4.81
N LEU A 258 9.95 -0.27 -5.31
CA LEU A 258 11.24 -0.15 -5.99
C LEU A 258 12.40 -0.65 -5.12
N TYR A 259 12.36 -0.43 -3.80
CA TYR A 259 13.40 -0.92 -2.88
C TYR A 259 13.43 -2.46 -2.83
N PHE A 260 12.27 -3.11 -2.84
CA PHE A 260 12.17 -4.56 -2.99
C PHE A 260 12.72 -5.01 -4.36
N VAL A 261 12.31 -4.37 -5.43
CA VAL A 261 12.74 -4.70 -6.81
C VAL A 261 14.26 -4.66 -6.92
N VAL A 262 14.89 -3.57 -6.48
CA VAL A 262 16.35 -3.40 -6.53
C VAL A 262 17.04 -4.43 -5.61
N GLY A 263 16.60 -4.53 -4.35
CA GLY A 263 17.18 -5.49 -3.40
C GLY A 263 17.04 -6.93 -3.85
N TYR A 264 15.90 -7.31 -4.41
CA TYR A 264 15.65 -8.65 -4.90
C TYR A 264 16.45 -8.98 -6.17
N TYR A 265 16.39 -8.16 -7.21
CA TYR A 265 17.11 -8.44 -8.46
C TYR A 265 18.61 -8.40 -8.30
N PHE A 266 19.16 -7.54 -7.44
CA PHE A 266 20.58 -7.59 -7.10
C PHE A 266 20.95 -8.92 -6.44
N SER A 267 20.19 -9.34 -5.41
CA SER A 267 20.42 -10.61 -4.72
C SER A 267 20.28 -11.81 -5.65
N TYR A 268 19.29 -11.75 -6.53
CA TYR A 268 19.07 -12.78 -7.53
C TYR A 268 20.20 -12.85 -8.58
N ALA A 269 20.67 -11.69 -9.05
CA ALA A 269 21.82 -11.63 -9.97
C ALA A 269 23.07 -12.23 -9.35
N VAL A 270 23.36 -11.94 -8.09
CA VAL A 270 24.47 -12.56 -7.36
C VAL A 270 24.34 -14.10 -7.35
N LEU A 271 23.13 -14.62 -7.07
CA LEU A 271 22.91 -16.08 -7.11
C LEU A 271 23.09 -16.69 -8.50
N VAL A 272 22.66 -16.00 -9.56
CA VAL A 272 22.87 -16.44 -10.95
C VAL A 272 24.36 -16.45 -11.28
N LEU A 273 25.12 -15.43 -10.89
CA LEU A 273 26.57 -15.36 -11.10
C LEU A 273 27.30 -16.47 -10.34
N VAL A 274 26.92 -16.73 -9.07
CA VAL A 274 27.46 -17.86 -8.31
C VAL A 274 27.14 -19.21 -8.98
N SER A 275 25.91 -19.36 -9.50
CA SER A 275 25.49 -20.54 -10.26
C SER A 275 26.34 -20.72 -11.54
N SER A 276 26.50 -19.63 -12.29
CA SER A 276 27.32 -19.60 -13.51
C SER A 276 28.77 -19.99 -13.24
N PHE A 277 29.39 -19.43 -12.19
CA PHE A 277 30.73 -19.76 -11.78
C PHE A 277 30.89 -21.26 -11.45
N LYS A 278 29.95 -21.84 -10.69
CA LYS A 278 29.94 -23.28 -10.39
C LYS A 278 29.77 -24.12 -11.65
N THR A 279 28.91 -23.71 -12.57
CA THR A 279 28.68 -24.36 -13.86
C THR A 279 29.94 -24.33 -14.71
N GLY A 280 30.65 -23.20 -14.75
CA GLY A 280 31.93 -23.05 -15.45
C GLY A 280 33.03 -23.92 -14.87
N LYS A 281 33.16 -23.99 -13.53
CA LYS A 281 34.10 -24.90 -12.84
C LYS A 281 33.80 -26.37 -13.10
N ALA A 282 32.55 -26.74 -13.32
CA ALA A 282 32.15 -28.09 -13.70
C ALA A 282 32.40 -28.42 -15.20
N GLY A 283 33.15 -27.58 -15.92
CA GLY A 283 33.52 -27.79 -17.33
C GLY A 283 32.46 -27.28 -18.34
N ARG A 284 31.27 -26.82 -17.90
CA ARG A 284 30.18 -26.36 -18.76
C ARG A 284 30.28 -24.86 -19.05
N LYS A 285 31.42 -24.42 -19.61
CA LYS A 285 31.76 -23.01 -19.85
C LYS A 285 30.73 -22.29 -20.73
N ARG A 286 30.21 -22.95 -21.78
CA ARG A 286 29.18 -22.38 -22.69
C ARG A 286 27.89 -22.08 -21.95
N GLU A 287 27.42 -22.98 -21.09
CA GLU A 287 26.21 -22.76 -20.31
C GLU A 287 26.39 -21.61 -19.29
N ALA A 288 27.55 -21.56 -18.63
CA ALA A 288 27.91 -20.48 -17.72
C ALA A 288 27.86 -19.10 -18.43
N LEU A 289 28.44 -19.02 -19.64
CA LEU A 289 28.41 -17.80 -20.45
C LEU A 289 26.97 -17.43 -20.85
N LEU A 290 26.13 -18.41 -21.21
CA LEU A 290 24.72 -18.18 -21.55
C LEU A 290 23.94 -17.62 -20.37
N GLN A 291 24.15 -18.11 -19.15
CA GLN A 291 23.51 -17.59 -17.95
C GLN A 291 23.83 -16.11 -17.74
N VAL A 292 25.10 -15.72 -17.82
CA VAL A 292 25.54 -14.33 -17.67
C VAL A 292 24.99 -13.46 -18.79
N ARG A 293 25.14 -13.88 -20.05
CA ARG A 293 24.65 -13.15 -21.22
C ARG A 293 23.15 -12.87 -21.12
N ASN A 294 22.36 -13.90 -20.80
CA ASN A 294 20.90 -13.76 -20.77
C ASN A 294 20.44 -12.91 -19.58
N LEU A 295 21.14 -12.97 -18.44
CA LEU A 295 20.91 -12.09 -17.29
C LEU A 295 21.16 -10.62 -17.68
N VAL A 296 22.31 -10.33 -18.31
CA VAL A 296 22.66 -8.98 -18.76
C VAL A 296 21.67 -8.50 -19.81
N LEU A 297 21.33 -9.34 -20.79
CA LEU A 297 20.36 -9.01 -21.82
C LEU A 297 18.98 -8.69 -21.22
N PHE A 298 18.51 -9.48 -20.25
CA PHE A 298 17.27 -9.19 -19.53
C PHE A 298 17.33 -7.83 -18.81
N GLY A 299 18.42 -7.56 -18.10
CA GLY A 299 18.61 -6.29 -17.38
C GLY A 299 18.59 -5.09 -18.33
N LEU A 300 19.36 -5.15 -19.42
CA LEU A 300 19.43 -4.06 -20.41
C LEU A 300 18.09 -3.82 -21.12
N LEU A 301 17.43 -4.91 -21.56
CA LEU A 301 16.13 -4.80 -22.22
C LEU A 301 15.04 -4.26 -21.27
N SER A 302 15.04 -4.71 -20.02
CA SER A 302 14.11 -4.22 -19.01
C SER A 302 14.34 -2.73 -18.70
N LEU A 303 15.59 -2.32 -18.55
CA LEU A 303 15.94 -0.91 -18.33
C LEU A 303 15.52 -0.05 -19.53
N ALA A 304 15.85 -0.47 -20.74
CA ALA A 304 15.47 0.24 -21.96
C ALA A 304 13.93 0.36 -22.07
N ALA A 305 13.20 -0.73 -21.83
CA ALA A 305 11.74 -0.71 -21.86
C ALA A 305 11.15 0.19 -20.76
N MET A 306 11.72 0.21 -19.54
CA MET A 306 11.30 1.14 -18.47
C MET A 306 11.50 2.60 -18.89
N VAL A 307 12.66 2.93 -19.46
CA VAL A 307 12.96 4.29 -19.92
C VAL A 307 12.03 4.71 -21.06
N ILE A 308 11.76 3.81 -22.03
CA ILE A 308 10.93 4.14 -23.20
C ILE A 308 9.44 4.23 -22.83
N LEU A 309 8.93 3.26 -22.07
CA LEU A 309 7.49 3.13 -21.82
C LEU A 309 7.02 3.91 -20.59
N LEU A 310 7.89 4.12 -19.60
CA LEU A 310 7.56 4.71 -18.31
C LEU A 310 8.46 5.91 -17.97
N TRP A 311 8.90 6.66 -19.01
CA TRP A 311 9.77 7.82 -18.84
C TRP A 311 9.27 8.83 -17.79
N PRO A 312 7.99 9.20 -17.73
CA PRO A 312 7.52 10.14 -16.70
C PRO A 312 7.82 9.66 -15.28
N MET A 313 7.61 8.35 -15.00
CA MET A 313 7.94 7.73 -13.72
C MET A 313 9.46 7.71 -13.47
N VAL A 314 10.24 7.31 -14.46
CA VAL A 314 11.71 7.23 -14.36
C VAL A 314 12.30 8.61 -14.11
N SER A 315 11.86 9.62 -14.88
CA SER A 315 12.27 11.01 -14.72
C SER A 315 11.96 11.53 -13.31
N ARG A 316 10.76 11.27 -12.79
CA ARG A 316 10.38 11.66 -11.43
C ARG A 316 11.32 11.03 -10.39
N ILE A 317 11.61 9.72 -10.51
CA ILE A 317 12.50 9.01 -9.58
C ILE A 317 13.93 9.58 -9.59
N LEU A 318 14.43 9.99 -10.77
CA LEU A 318 15.79 10.49 -10.93
C LEU A 318 15.97 11.95 -10.46
N HIS A 319 14.94 12.78 -10.58
CA HIS A 319 15.07 14.22 -10.32
C HIS A 319 14.42 14.67 -9.01
N TYR A 320 13.67 13.80 -8.33
CA TYR A 320 13.01 14.15 -7.08
C TYR A 320 13.75 13.58 -5.88
N SER A 321 14.15 14.44 -4.95
CA SER A 321 14.82 14.01 -3.72
C SER A 321 13.81 13.50 -2.70
N TYR A 322 13.59 12.19 -2.72
CA TYR A 322 12.77 11.54 -1.69
C TYR A 322 13.41 11.60 -0.31
N ALA A 323 14.73 11.66 -0.22
CA ALA A 323 15.42 11.77 1.06
C ALA A 323 15.10 13.10 1.76
N ASP A 324 15.08 14.22 1.03
CA ASP A 324 14.71 15.52 1.59
C ASP A 324 13.22 15.56 1.94
N ARG A 325 12.37 15.04 1.05
CA ARG A 325 10.91 15.00 1.27
C ARG A 325 10.51 14.23 2.52
N TYR A 326 11.22 13.14 2.83
CA TYR A 326 10.91 12.25 3.95
C TYR A 326 11.94 12.32 5.08
N ALA A 327 12.82 13.33 5.10
CA ALA A 327 13.86 13.50 6.12
C ALA A 327 13.30 13.45 7.54
N TYR A 328 12.14 14.06 7.76
CA TYR A 328 11.45 14.08 9.04
C TYR A 328 11.12 12.67 9.57
N TYR A 329 10.82 11.71 8.70
CA TYR A 329 10.50 10.34 9.09
C TYR A 329 11.74 9.46 9.29
N ASN A 330 12.94 10.01 9.20
CA ASN A 330 14.22 9.29 9.35
C ASN A 330 14.92 9.58 10.68
N GLY A 331 14.17 9.66 11.78
CA GLY A 331 14.71 10.04 13.09
C GLY A 331 15.56 8.98 13.80
N GLY A 332 15.54 7.70 13.39
CA GLY A 332 16.20 6.60 14.12
C GLY A 332 17.27 5.83 13.35
N GLY A 333 17.44 6.07 12.07
CA GLY A 333 18.42 5.41 11.21
C GLY A 333 18.26 3.88 11.16
N LEU A 334 19.32 3.19 10.73
CA LEU A 334 19.32 1.74 10.52
C LEU A 334 19.09 0.92 11.80
N ALA A 335 19.65 1.34 12.93
CA ALA A 335 19.51 0.60 14.19
C ALA A 335 18.04 0.59 14.66
N TRP A 336 17.37 1.73 14.55
CA TRP A 336 15.94 1.84 14.83
C TRP A 336 15.10 1.02 13.88
N GLU A 337 15.43 1.02 12.59
CA GLU A 337 14.73 0.21 11.60
C GLU A 337 14.86 -1.30 11.88
N LEU A 338 16.04 -1.79 12.22
CA LEU A 338 16.23 -3.20 12.60
C LEU A 338 15.42 -3.57 13.84
N TYR A 339 15.34 -2.66 14.82
CA TYR A 339 14.46 -2.82 15.98
C TYR A 339 12.99 -2.88 15.55
N LEU A 340 12.54 -1.95 14.71
CA LEU A 340 11.17 -1.93 14.19
C LEU A 340 10.83 -3.20 13.41
N GLN A 341 11.71 -3.68 12.55
CA GLN A 341 11.52 -4.92 11.80
C GLN A 341 11.38 -6.12 12.76
N THR A 342 12.26 -6.22 13.77
CA THR A 342 12.20 -7.29 14.77
C THR A 342 10.89 -7.26 15.54
N PHE A 343 10.52 -6.09 16.03
CA PHE A 343 9.30 -5.86 16.80
C PHE A 343 8.03 -6.15 15.99
N ARG A 344 7.99 -5.73 14.73
CA ARG A 344 6.81 -5.87 13.85
C ARG A 344 6.65 -7.27 13.29
N VAL A 345 7.73 -7.98 13.03
CA VAL A 345 7.69 -9.37 12.55
C VAL A 345 7.34 -10.34 13.67
N GLY A 346 7.75 -10.05 14.89
CA GLY A 346 7.50 -10.86 16.09
C GLY A 346 8.50 -11.99 16.30
N LEU A 347 8.81 -12.26 17.56
CA LEU A 347 9.85 -13.20 17.98
C LEU A 347 9.61 -14.64 17.46
N LEU A 348 8.34 -15.08 17.40
CA LEU A 348 7.99 -16.40 16.88
C LEU A 348 8.51 -16.62 15.45
N ASN A 349 8.39 -15.62 14.60
CA ASN A 349 8.85 -15.69 13.22
C ASN A 349 10.38 -15.83 13.14
N PHE A 350 11.13 -15.15 14.01
CA PHE A 350 12.59 -15.32 14.09
C PHE A 350 12.98 -16.72 14.54
N ILE A 351 12.26 -17.31 15.49
CA ILE A 351 12.47 -18.70 15.92
C ILE A 351 12.23 -19.64 14.73
N LEU A 352 11.14 -19.45 13.98
CA LEU A 352 10.82 -20.27 12.80
C LEU A 352 11.85 -20.10 11.69
N ILE A 353 12.35 -18.90 11.45
CA ILE A 353 13.45 -18.62 10.52
C ILE A 353 14.73 -19.34 10.96
N GLY A 354 15.09 -19.27 12.24
CA GLY A 354 16.24 -19.99 12.82
C GLY A 354 16.12 -21.50 12.62
N LEU A 355 14.94 -22.07 12.87
CA LEU A 355 14.66 -23.50 12.60
C LEU A 355 14.78 -23.83 11.10
N GLY A 356 14.33 -22.93 10.23
CA GLY A 356 14.44 -23.06 8.78
C GLY A 356 15.88 -23.03 8.28
N LEU A 357 16.68 -22.10 8.79
CA LEU A 357 18.12 -22.05 8.51
C LEU A 357 18.82 -23.36 8.93
N ARG A 358 18.57 -23.81 10.17
CA ARG A 358 19.10 -25.10 10.64
C ARG A 358 18.64 -26.26 9.75
N PHE A 359 17.38 -26.26 9.33
CA PHE A 359 16.83 -27.30 8.45
C PHE A 359 17.53 -27.33 7.09
N THR A 360 17.68 -26.19 6.43
CA THR A 360 18.33 -26.08 5.12
C THR A 360 19.81 -26.44 5.17
N LEU A 361 20.54 -26.00 6.19
CA LEU A 361 21.96 -26.29 6.36
C LEU A 361 22.19 -27.77 6.67
N ARG A 362 21.44 -28.33 7.64
CA ARG A 362 21.59 -29.74 8.03
C ARG A 362 21.27 -30.70 6.89
N HIS A 363 20.25 -30.43 6.12
CA HIS A 363 19.81 -31.30 5.04
C HIS A 363 20.37 -30.92 3.68
N ARG A 364 21.18 -29.85 3.60
CA ARG A 364 21.76 -29.29 2.35
C ARG A 364 20.70 -29.08 1.24
N LYS A 365 19.46 -28.74 1.64
CA LYS A 365 18.33 -28.54 0.74
C LYS A 365 18.16 -27.06 0.43
N ALA A 366 18.21 -26.72 -0.85
CA ALA A 366 17.96 -25.38 -1.39
C ALA A 366 18.56 -24.22 -0.55
N PRO A 367 19.88 -24.23 -0.23
CA PRO A 367 20.50 -23.18 0.60
C PRO A 367 20.42 -21.78 -0.03
N ALA A 368 20.17 -21.71 -1.35
CA ALA A 368 19.96 -20.46 -2.06
C ALA A 368 18.70 -19.69 -1.60
N LEU A 369 17.68 -20.38 -1.07
CA LEU A 369 16.44 -19.74 -0.64
C LEU A 369 16.64 -18.75 0.54
N PRO A 370 17.20 -19.18 1.69
CA PRO A 370 17.45 -18.26 2.78
C PRO A 370 18.50 -17.19 2.42
N CYS A 371 19.47 -17.50 1.55
CA CYS A 371 20.42 -16.49 1.06
C CYS A 371 19.69 -15.42 0.23
N LEU A 372 18.81 -15.81 -0.69
CA LEU A 372 18.03 -14.89 -1.51
C LEU A 372 17.13 -14.02 -0.64
N GLY A 373 16.36 -14.63 0.28
CA GLY A 373 15.48 -13.91 1.19
C GLY A 373 16.25 -12.95 2.10
N GLY A 374 17.34 -13.41 2.72
CA GLY A 374 18.16 -12.62 3.63
C GLY A 374 18.86 -11.44 2.96
N MET A 375 19.48 -11.66 1.80
CA MET A 375 20.13 -10.59 1.03
C MET A 375 19.10 -9.58 0.51
N SER A 376 17.97 -10.04 -0.03
CA SER A 376 16.92 -9.17 -0.51
C SER A 376 16.35 -8.30 0.61
N LEU A 377 16.09 -8.90 1.78
CA LEU A 377 15.61 -8.17 2.95
C LEU A 377 16.61 -7.12 3.40
N LEU A 378 17.86 -7.52 3.60
CA LEU A 378 18.93 -6.62 4.06
C LEU A 378 19.11 -5.43 3.11
N LEU A 379 19.18 -5.70 1.80
CA LEU A 379 19.33 -4.63 0.81
C LEU A 379 18.10 -3.72 0.75
N SER A 380 16.89 -4.28 0.79
CA SER A 380 15.67 -3.47 0.81
C SER A 380 15.60 -2.57 2.04
N VAL A 381 15.96 -3.10 3.24
CA VAL A 381 16.02 -2.32 4.47
C VAL A 381 17.09 -1.24 4.37
N LEU A 382 18.30 -1.56 3.93
CA LEU A 382 19.40 -0.59 3.79
C LEU A 382 19.06 0.55 2.82
N LEU A 383 18.41 0.23 1.70
CA LEU A 383 18.01 1.23 0.72
C LEU A 383 16.86 2.11 1.26
N PHE A 384 15.89 1.51 1.92
CA PHE A 384 14.72 2.23 2.44
C PHE A 384 15.10 3.19 3.57
N THR A 385 15.96 2.77 4.50
CA THR A 385 16.41 3.58 5.64
C THR A 385 17.27 4.78 5.25
N ARG A 386 17.75 4.83 4.01
CA ARG A 386 18.40 6.05 3.48
C ARG A 386 17.43 7.19 3.25
N VAL A 387 16.15 6.88 3.13
CA VAL A 387 15.10 7.86 2.86
C VAL A 387 14.28 8.12 4.12
N GLN A 388 13.83 7.05 4.78
CA GLN A 388 12.99 7.14 5.98
C GLN A 388 12.99 5.84 6.77
N ASN A 389 12.52 5.87 8.01
CA ASN A 389 12.17 4.65 8.75
C ASN A 389 10.80 4.14 8.28
N THR A 390 10.58 2.83 8.35
CA THR A 390 9.32 2.24 7.89
C THR A 390 8.17 2.60 8.82
N SER A 391 7.03 2.95 8.24
CA SER A 391 5.75 2.93 8.95
C SER A 391 5.07 1.54 8.83
N SER A 392 3.96 1.36 9.52
CA SER A 392 3.28 0.05 9.58
C SER A 392 2.82 -0.46 8.22
N HIS A 393 2.30 0.40 7.35
CA HIS A 393 1.80 0.02 6.02
C HIS A 393 2.93 -0.37 5.06
N GLN A 394 4.11 0.19 5.20
CA GLN A 394 5.27 -0.12 4.36
C GLN A 394 5.89 -1.49 4.66
N MET A 395 5.46 -2.16 5.73
CA MET A 395 5.95 -3.51 6.06
C MET A 395 5.65 -4.55 4.96
N LEU A 396 4.63 -4.32 4.13
CA LEU A 396 4.30 -5.23 3.03
C LEU A 396 5.37 -5.28 1.93
N LEU A 397 6.15 -4.23 1.76
CA LEU A 397 7.33 -4.19 0.89
C LEU A 397 8.34 -5.31 1.20
N PHE A 398 8.53 -5.64 2.49
CA PHE A 398 9.50 -6.65 2.93
C PHE A 398 8.90 -8.06 3.00
N LEU A 399 7.57 -8.18 2.92
CA LEU A 399 6.85 -9.45 3.06
C LEU A 399 7.35 -10.55 2.10
N PRO A 400 7.63 -10.28 0.81
CA PRO A 400 8.14 -11.32 -0.09
C PRO A 400 9.47 -11.92 0.37
N ALA A 401 10.40 -11.09 0.87
CA ALA A 401 11.69 -11.55 1.40
C ALA A 401 11.54 -12.31 2.72
N TRP A 402 10.70 -11.81 3.65
CA TRP A 402 10.37 -12.51 4.88
C TRP A 402 9.73 -13.88 4.61
N PHE A 403 8.86 -13.96 3.61
CA PHE A 403 8.19 -15.21 3.24
C PHE A 403 9.17 -16.28 2.75
N LEU A 404 10.19 -15.89 1.96
CA LEU A 404 11.26 -16.80 1.56
C LEU A 404 12.09 -17.33 2.74
N LEU A 405 12.29 -16.52 3.79
CA LEU A 405 12.97 -16.92 5.01
C LEU A 405 12.12 -17.83 5.90
N PHE A 406 10.82 -17.60 5.93
CA PHE A 406 9.86 -18.33 6.75
C PHE A 406 9.57 -19.74 6.22
N LEU A 407 9.44 -19.93 4.90
CA LEU A 407 9.01 -21.20 4.30
C LEU A 407 9.92 -22.41 4.66
N PRO A 408 11.26 -22.28 4.76
CA PRO A 408 12.08 -23.36 5.31
C PRO A 408 11.75 -23.72 6.76
N GLY A 409 11.36 -22.72 7.58
CA GLY A 409 10.88 -22.93 8.95
C GLY A 409 9.56 -23.70 8.99
N ALA A 410 8.63 -23.36 8.10
CA ALA A 410 7.39 -24.11 7.93
C ALA A 410 7.67 -25.59 7.58
N ALA A 411 8.68 -25.86 6.73
CA ALA A 411 9.07 -27.23 6.40
C ALA A 411 9.62 -27.99 7.62
N ALA A 412 10.47 -27.34 8.44
CA ALA A 412 10.99 -27.91 9.68
C ALA A 412 9.87 -28.22 10.66
N LEU A 413 8.91 -27.28 10.82
CA LEU A 413 7.77 -27.46 11.70
C LEU A 413 6.84 -28.59 11.20
N ALA A 414 6.56 -28.66 9.90
CA ALA A 414 5.74 -29.71 9.32
C ALA A 414 6.30 -31.12 9.56
N GLU A 415 7.63 -31.28 9.47
CA GLU A 415 8.29 -32.55 9.83
C GLU A 415 8.17 -32.87 11.34
N GLY A 416 8.28 -31.85 12.20
CA GLY A 416 8.12 -32.00 13.65
C GLY A 416 6.69 -32.35 14.07
N ILE A 417 5.70 -31.64 13.51
CA ILE A 417 4.27 -31.85 13.78
C ILE A 417 3.85 -33.27 13.43
N ASN A 418 4.34 -33.81 12.31
CA ASN A 418 3.94 -35.15 11.90
C ASN A 418 4.47 -36.24 12.85
N ARG A 419 5.60 -36.00 13.51
CA ARG A 419 6.23 -36.95 14.44
C ARG A 419 5.65 -36.91 15.85
N ARG A 420 5.08 -35.74 16.29
CA ARG A 420 4.71 -35.52 17.69
C ARG A 420 3.24 -35.07 17.79
N ARG A 421 2.40 -35.90 18.45
CA ARG A 421 0.98 -35.59 18.70
C ARG A 421 0.78 -34.24 19.40
N GLY A 422 1.64 -33.94 20.39
CA GLY A 422 1.56 -32.68 21.13
C GLY A 422 1.73 -31.45 20.24
N LEU A 423 2.61 -31.50 19.21
CA LEU A 423 2.77 -30.39 18.29
C LEU A 423 1.56 -30.21 17.35
N LYS A 424 0.83 -31.29 17.02
CA LYS A 424 -0.44 -31.20 16.28
C LYS A 424 -1.48 -30.46 17.09
N ILE A 425 -1.61 -30.82 18.36
CA ILE A 425 -2.54 -30.17 19.31
C ILE A 425 -2.16 -28.69 19.47
N ALA A 426 -0.86 -28.40 19.69
CA ALA A 426 -0.37 -27.03 19.82
C ALA A 426 -0.62 -26.18 18.57
N TYR A 427 -0.45 -26.75 17.38
CA TYR A 427 -0.75 -26.06 16.11
C TYR A 427 -2.24 -25.71 15.98
N TRP A 428 -3.14 -26.66 16.28
CA TRP A 428 -4.58 -26.39 16.20
C TRP A 428 -5.05 -25.44 17.30
N ALA A 429 -4.51 -25.56 18.52
CA ALA A 429 -4.79 -24.62 19.60
C ALA A 429 -4.33 -23.20 19.23
N PHE A 430 -3.12 -23.06 18.69
CA PHE A 430 -2.62 -21.78 18.18
C PHE A 430 -3.52 -21.21 17.07
N THR A 431 -3.92 -22.03 16.11
CA THR A 431 -4.79 -21.60 15.01
C THR A 431 -6.16 -21.14 15.54
N LEU A 432 -6.71 -21.83 16.53
CA LEU A 432 -7.97 -21.46 17.17
C LEU A 432 -7.83 -20.14 17.96
N VAL A 433 -6.81 -20.00 18.78
CA VAL A 433 -6.53 -18.77 19.55
C VAL A 433 -6.33 -17.61 18.59
N PHE A 434 -5.60 -17.83 17.50
CA PHE A 434 -5.40 -16.84 16.46
C PHE A 434 -6.73 -16.43 15.81
N ALA A 435 -7.55 -17.39 15.39
CA ALA A 435 -8.85 -17.13 14.76
C ALA A 435 -9.79 -16.34 15.70
N VAL A 436 -9.77 -16.64 16.99
CA VAL A 436 -10.55 -15.90 18.01
C VAL A 436 -9.99 -14.49 18.20
N SER A 437 -8.65 -14.34 18.24
CA SER A 437 -7.98 -13.04 18.41
C SER A 437 -8.21 -12.10 17.22
N VAL A 438 -8.31 -12.65 16.01
CA VAL A 438 -8.65 -11.90 14.79
C VAL A 438 -10.07 -11.33 14.84
N ARG A 439 -10.99 -12.02 15.55
CA ARG A 439 -12.40 -11.60 15.68
C ARG A 439 -12.56 -10.34 16.55
N SER A 440 -11.73 -10.18 17.56
CA SER A 440 -11.85 -9.10 18.55
C SER A 440 -11.04 -7.87 18.14
N THR A 441 -11.60 -7.00 17.33
CA THR A 441 -11.16 -5.63 17.13
C THR A 441 -12.08 -4.69 17.94
N PRO A 442 -11.57 -3.82 18.79
CA PRO A 442 -10.19 -3.56 19.23
C PRO A 442 -9.71 -4.49 20.35
N LEU A 443 -10.55 -5.39 20.84
CA LEU A 443 -10.31 -6.28 21.97
C LEU A 443 -9.74 -7.60 21.47
N THR A 444 -8.46 -7.74 21.46
CA THR A 444 -7.86 -9.07 21.30
C THR A 444 -7.95 -9.80 22.63
N VAL A 445 -8.25 -11.09 22.62
CA VAL A 445 -8.19 -11.95 23.82
C VAL A 445 -6.83 -11.76 24.53
N VAL A 446 -5.80 -11.41 23.79
CA VAL A 446 -4.44 -11.15 24.25
C VAL A 446 -4.33 -9.84 25.05
N ASP A 447 -5.16 -8.84 24.79
CA ASP A 447 -5.13 -7.58 25.55
C ASP A 447 -5.71 -7.74 26.98
N HIS A 448 -6.56 -8.74 27.17
CA HIS A 448 -7.12 -9.10 28.47
C HIS A 448 -6.35 -10.19 29.22
N LEU A 449 -5.44 -10.90 28.54
CA LEU A 449 -4.56 -11.83 29.20
C LEU A 449 -3.39 -11.05 29.84
N PRO A 450 -2.99 -11.38 31.10
CA PRO A 450 -1.85 -10.75 31.76
C PRO A 450 -0.51 -11.07 31.10
N LEU A 451 -0.53 -11.48 29.86
CA LEU A 451 0.59 -11.94 29.06
C LEU A 451 1.01 -10.86 28.04
N ARG A 452 1.48 -9.72 28.57
CA ARG A 452 2.04 -8.64 27.74
C ARG A 452 3.09 -9.15 26.74
N GLY A 453 3.88 -10.16 27.14
CA GLY A 453 4.87 -10.81 26.28
C GLY A 453 4.30 -11.65 25.14
N VAL A 454 3.07 -12.18 25.24
CA VAL A 454 2.46 -12.96 24.14
C VAL A 454 2.07 -12.06 22.98
N ARG A 455 1.60 -10.86 23.25
CA ARG A 455 1.26 -9.86 22.23
C ARG A 455 2.47 -9.46 21.40
N GLU A 456 3.62 -9.28 22.05
CA GLU A 456 4.87 -8.95 21.37
C GLU A 456 5.49 -10.17 20.69
N PHE A 457 5.24 -11.37 21.24
CA PHE A 457 5.72 -12.62 20.68
C PHE A 457 5.07 -12.97 19.33
N VAL A 458 3.77 -12.76 19.17
CA VAL A 458 3.01 -13.19 17.99
C VAL A 458 2.53 -12.03 17.12
N ARG A 459 2.43 -10.81 17.66
CA ARG A 459 1.95 -9.61 16.93
C ARG A 459 0.61 -9.81 16.22
N LEU A 460 -0.45 -9.92 16.98
CA LEU A 460 -1.79 -10.19 16.45
C LEU A 460 -2.62 -8.95 16.12
N ASN A 461 -2.21 -7.75 16.53
CA ASN A 461 -3.04 -6.55 16.44
C ASN A 461 -2.92 -5.84 15.09
N ALA A 462 -4.07 -5.57 14.49
CA ALA A 462 -4.25 -4.49 13.55
C ALA A 462 -5.16 -3.46 14.20
N LEU A 463 -4.67 -2.26 14.40
CA LEU A 463 -5.45 -1.16 14.96
C LEU A 463 -6.39 -0.62 13.89
N THR A 464 -7.68 -0.63 14.17
CA THR A 464 -8.64 0.26 13.54
C THR A 464 -9.24 1.08 14.67
N SER A 465 -9.14 2.40 14.59
CA SER A 465 -9.76 3.26 15.59
C SER A 465 -11.17 3.60 15.15
N ASP A 466 -12.17 3.10 15.87
CA ASP A 466 -13.55 3.55 15.70
C ASP A 466 -13.70 4.96 16.24
N ARG A 467 -14.36 5.83 15.46
CA ARG A 467 -14.61 7.23 15.82
C ARG A 467 -15.92 7.33 16.62
N LYS A 468 -15.82 7.65 17.90
CA LYS A 468 -16.99 7.92 18.75
C LYS A 468 -17.58 9.30 18.52
N ASP A 469 -16.80 10.20 17.95
CA ASP A 469 -17.12 11.59 17.64
C ASP A 469 -17.55 11.83 16.17
N LEU A 470 -17.86 10.75 15.44
CA LEU A 470 -18.31 10.84 14.05
C LEU A 470 -19.56 11.74 13.87
N PRO A 471 -20.60 11.71 14.75
CA PRO A 471 -21.73 12.60 14.63
C PRO A 471 -21.34 14.08 14.74
N GLN A 472 -20.40 14.42 15.60
CA GLN A 472 -19.91 15.79 15.82
C GLN A 472 -19.07 16.27 14.62
N ILE A 473 -18.21 15.41 14.07
CA ILE A 473 -17.46 15.71 12.86
C ILE A 473 -18.41 16.00 11.69
N LYS A 474 -19.46 15.18 11.52
CA LYS A 474 -20.50 15.43 10.51
C LYS A 474 -21.27 16.74 10.77
N ALA A 475 -21.54 17.07 12.03
CA ALA A 475 -22.21 18.33 12.38
C ALA A 475 -21.36 19.54 11.98
N ILE A 476 -20.03 19.51 12.23
CA ILE A 476 -19.11 20.58 11.81
C ILE A 476 -19.04 20.64 10.28
N ALA A 477 -18.92 19.51 9.58
CA ALA A 477 -18.89 19.48 8.13
C ALA A 477 -20.18 20.07 7.51
N ASN A 478 -21.35 19.70 8.04
CA ASN A 478 -22.63 20.24 7.60
C ASN A 478 -22.74 21.74 7.90
N TRP A 479 -22.22 22.20 9.04
CA TRP A 479 -22.20 23.61 9.38
C TRP A 479 -21.37 24.40 8.34
N ILE A 480 -20.17 23.93 8.02
CA ILE A 480 -19.31 24.56 6.99
C ILE A 480 -20.05 24.58 5.64
N ASP A 481 -20.63 23.44 5.24
CA ASP A 481 -21.33 23.34 3.96
C ASP A 481 -22.48 24.35 3.84
N THR A 482 -23.20 24.55 4.94
CA THR A 482 -24.37 25.45 4.99
C THR A 482 -23.97 26.93 5.05
N HIS A 483 -22.86 27.27 5.73
CA HIS A 483 -22.50 28.67 6.00
C HIS A 483 -21.46 29.24 5.05
N CYS A 484 -20.65 28.39 4.41
CA CYS A 484 -19.74 28.79 3.32
C CYS A 484 -20.51 28.81 2.00
N ALA A 485 -20.72 29.99 1.44
CA ALA A 485 -21.24 30.14 0.08
C ALA A 485 -20.23 29.59 -0.97
N GLU A 486 -20.67 29.55 -2.22
CA GLU A 486 -19.78 29.21 -3.33
C GLU A 486 -18.62 30.20 -3.44
N GLY A 487 -17.40 29.70 -3.44
CA GLY A 487 -16.17 30.50 -3.47
C GLY A 487 -15.68 30.98 -2.09
N GLU A 488 -16.46 30.81 -1.03
CA GLU A 488 -15.98 31.05 0.34
C GLU A 488 -15.28 29.81 0.91
N THR A 489 -14.27 30.03 1.74
CA THR A 489 -13.47 28.95 2.34
C THR A 489 -13.41 29.04 3.86
N SER A 490 -13.18 27.90 4.47
CA SER A 490 -12.83 27.76 5.88
C SER A 490 -11.40 27.27 6.02
N TYR A 491 -10.77 27.58 7.12
CA TYR A 491 -9.41 27.18 7.42
C TYR A 491 -9.33 26.46 8.77
N MET A 492 -8.68 25.32 8.81
CA MET A 492 -8.51 24.51 10.01
C MET A 492 -7.08 24.62 10.52
N ILE A 493 -6.88 25.20 11.71
CA ILE A 493 -5.56 25.31 12.35
C ILE A 493 -5.12 23.97 12.91
N PRO A 494 -5.94 23.20 13.67
CA PRO A 494 -5.56 21.87 14.15
C PRO A 494 -5.32 20.90 12.98
N HIS A 495 -4.18 20.16 13.01
CA HIS A 495 -3.92 19.14 12.01
C HIS A 495 -3.04 18.02 12.57
N ASP A 496 -3.67 16.99 13.14
CA ASP A 496 -2.99 15.82 13.71
C ASP A 496 -3.68 14.50 13.31
N MET A 497 -3.24 13.39 13.89
CA MET A 497 -3.85 12.07 13.63
C MET A 497 -5.28 11.93 14.16
N LEU A 498 -5.66 12.70 15.18
CA LEU A 498 -7.00 12.66 15.74
C LEU A 498 -7.95 13.54 14.95
N TYR A 499 -7.49 14.74 14.56
CA TYR A 499 -8.24 15.72 13.81
C TYR A 499 -7.40 16.32 12.69
N CYS A 500 -7.67 15.92 11.47
CA CYS A 500 -7.14 16.56 10.27
C CYS A 500 -8.30 16.95 9.34
N SER A 501 -8.03 17.81 8.39
CA SER A 501 -9.06 18.28 7.43
C SER A 501 -9.76 17.12 6.71
N ASP A 502 -9.04 16.04 6.42
CA ASP A 502 -9.62 14.87 5.74
C ASP A 502 -10.69 14.16 6.57
N HIS A 503 -10.62 14.20 7.90
CA HIS A 503 -11.70 13.65 8.72
C HIS A 503 -13.01 14.36 8.47
N PHE A 504 -12.97 15.68 8.30
CA PHE A 504 -14.16 16.49 8.05
C PHE A 504 -14.62 16.39 6.59
N LYS A 505 -13.67 16.37 5.62
CA LYS A 505 -13.98 16.25 4.20
C LYS A 505 -14.57 14.88 3.84
N ASN A 506 -14.04 13.83 4.45
CA ASN A 506 -14.34 12.43 4.09
C ASN A 506 -15.38 11.76 4.99
N CYS A 507 -15.93 12.47 6.00
CA CYS A 507 -16.88 11.89 6.94
C CYS A 507 -18.23 11.48 6.31
N GLN A 508 -18.49 11.88 5.07
CA GLN A 508 -19.74 11.60 4.34
C GLN A 508 -19.49 10.95 2.97
N LEU A 509 -18.33 10.30 2.76
CA LEU A 509 -18.05 9.61 1.50
C LEU A 509 -19.23 8.73 1.04
N PRO A 510 -19.57 8.76 -0.24
CA PRO A 510 -18.88 9.37 -1.39
C PRO A 510 -19.14 10.88 -1.58
N GLN A 511 -20.07 11.49 -0.85
CA GLN A 511 -20.27 12.94 -0.87
C GLN A 511 -19.13 13.62 -0.12
N MET A 512 -18.57 14.65 -0.72
CA MET A 512 -17.52 15.49 -0.11
C MET A 512 -17.93 16.98 -0.23
N PRO A 513 -19.01 17.42 0.44
CA PRO A 513 -19.60 18.74 0.21
C PRO A 513 -18.67 19.89 0.57
N ILE A 514 -17.70 19.65 1.44
CA ILE A 514 -16.74 20.66 1.90
C ILE A 514 -15.31 20.46 1.37
N ASN A 515 -15.13 19.62 0.35
CA ASN A 515 -13.78 19.33 -0.18
C ASN A 515 -13.03 20.60 -0.58
N ASP A 516 -13.69 21.48 -1.29
CA ASP A 516 -13.12 22.74 -1.77
C ASP A 516 -13.38 23.94 -0.82
N LYS A 517 -14.15 23.72 0.25
CA LYS A 517 -14.52 24.73 1.25
C LYS A 517 -13.61 24.70 2.49
N LEU A 518 -12.85 23.62 2.73
CA LEU A 518 -11.99 23.49 3.91
C LEU A 518 -10.54 23.33 3.51
N SER A 519 -9.71 24.27 3.93
CA SER A 519 -8.24 24.23 3.85
C SER A 519 -7.61 24.02 5.23
N PHE A 520 -6.31 23.77 5.25
CA PHE A 520 -5.55 23.51 6.48
C PHE A 520 -4.09 23.94 6.32
N GLY A 521 -3.40 24.08 7.44
CA GLY A 521 -2.04 24.55 7.49
C GLY A 521 -1.01 23.46 7.80
N PHE A 522 -0.14 23.79 8.71
CA PHE A 522 1.06 23.02 9.04
C PHE A 522 0.75 21.60 9.53
N SER A 523 1.40 20.61 8.93
CA SER A 523 1.26 19.22 9.33
C SER A 523 2.60 18.55 9.65
N VAL A 524 3.58 18.66 8.77
CA VAL A 524 4.88 17.99 8.89
C VAL A 524 6.00 18.95 8.49
N PRO A 525 7.09 19.06 9.28
CA PRO A 525 8.24 19.88 8.92
C PRO A 525 8.81 19.56 7.53
N GLY A 526 9.26 20.56 6.82
CA GLY A 526 9.85 20.42 5.49
C GLY A 526 8.85 20.32 4.34
N THR A 527 7.54 20.29 4.65
CA THR A 527 6.46 20.38 3.65
C THR A 527 5.59 21.60 3.83
N HIS A 528 6.02 22.52 4.69
CA HIS A 528 5.25 23.68 5.05
C HIS A 528 5.30 24.73 3.94
N GLU A 529 4.14 25.27 3.65
CA GLU A 529 3.97 26.46 2.85
C GLU A 529 3.36 27.55 3.74
N PHE A 530 3.64 28.83 3.46
CA PHE A 530 3.01 29.92 4.19
C PHE A 530 1.48 29.85 4.00
N PRO A 531 0.68 29.89 5.06
CA PRO A 531 -0.75 29.53 5.03
C PRO A 531 -1.63 30.62 4.42
N MET A 532 -1.44 30.91 3.12
CA MET A 532 -2.17 32.01 2.44
C MET A 532 -3.69 31.82 2.49
N GLN A 533 -4.17 30.58 2.44
CA GLN A 533 -5.59 30.26 2.51
C GLN A 533 -6.24 30.70 3.83
N PHE A 534 -5.46 30.83 4.91
CA PHE A 534 -5.95 31.38 6.18
C PHE A 534 -6.39 32.82 6.04
N PHE A 535 -5.63 33.63 5.31
CA PHE A 535 -5.92 35.07 5.13
C PHE A 535 -7.12 35.32 4.20
N GLU A 536 -7.52 34.29 3.44
CA GLU A 536 -8.71 34.32 2.56
C GLU A 536 -9.93 33.68 3.19
N ALA A 537 -9.73 32.89 4.24
CA ALA A 537 -10.81 32.11 4.84
C ALA A 537 -11.82 33.02 5.56
N LYS A 538 -13.10 32.77 5.28
CA LYS A 538 -14.20 33.39 5.99
C LYS A 538 -14.33 32.85 7.40
N TYR A 539 -14.11 31.54 7.57
CA TYR A 539 -14.21 30.88 8.86
C TYR A 539 -12.90 30.20 9.23
N VAL A 540 -12.55 30.26 10.52
CA VAL A 540 -11.36 29.59 11.06
C VAL A 540 -11.78 28.63 12.16
N LEU A 541 -11.29 27.40 12.11
CA LEU A 541 -11.55 26.36 13.09
C LEU A 541 -10.35 26.22 14.03
N THR A 542 -10.62 26.23 15.33
CA THR A 542 -9.68 25.93 16.41
C THR A 542 -10.19 24.80 17.27
N ALA A 543 -9.34 24.19 18.09
CA ALA A 543 -9.72 23.17 19.05
C ALA A 543 -9.10 23.45 20.43
N ASP A 544 -9.85 23.14 21.49
CA ASP A 544 -9.40 23.24 22.88
C ASP A 544 -9.77 21.94 23.64
N PRO A 545 -8.80 21.22 24.25
CA PRO A 545 -7.35 21.49 24.16
C PRO A 545 -6.86 21.36 22.70
N PHE A 546 -5.84 22.15 22.35
CA PHE A 546 -5.23 22.05 21.03
C PHE A 546 -4.59 20.66 20.88
N PRO A 547 -4.93 19.87 19.86
CA PRO A 547 -4.42 18.53 19.72
C PRO A 547 -2.91 18.59 19.49
N GLN A 548 -2.16 17.77 20.25
CA GLN A 548 -0.72 17.68 20.07
C GLN A 548 -0.43 17.06 18.69
N THR A 549 0.31 17.81 17.90
CA THR A 549 0.84 17.33 16.63
C THR A 549 1.81 16.16 16.86
N TYR A 550 2.25 15.51 15.80
CA TYR A 550 3.20 14.40 15.87
C TYR A 550 4.38 14.69 16.78
N VAL A 551 4.79 13.70 17.57
CA VAL A 551 6.03 13.77 18.34
C VAL A 551 7.18 14.05 17.38
N GLY A 552 7.83 15.20 17.55
CA GLY A 552 8.90 15.69 16.67
C GLY A 552 8.44 16.52 15.47
N SER A 553 7.14 16.88 15.37
CA SER A 553 6.71 17.91 14.41
C SER A 553 7.27 19.28 14.82
N SER A 554 7.39 20.21 13.86
CA SER A 554 7.66 21.60 14.21
C SER A 554 6.53 22.13 15.09
N ASP A 555 6.84 23.06 15.99
CA ASP A 555 5.83 23.70 16.81
C ASP A 555 4.96 24.70 16.03
N LEU A 556 5.16 24.83 14.70
CA LEU A 556 4.44 25.78 13.84
C LEU A 556 2.92 25.72 13.98
N ALA A 557 2.35 24.52 14.15
CA ALA A 557 0.92 24.42 14.35
C ALA A 557 0.48 24.97 15.72
N ASN A 558 1.26 24.71 16.78
CA ASN A 558 1.01 25.28 18.11
C ASN A 558 1.22 26.78 18.09
N THR A 559 2.35 27.25 17.54
CA THR A 559 2.65 28.67 17.35
C THR A 559 1.53 29.37 16.57
N PHE A 560 1.03 28.75 15.50
CA PHE A 560 -0.07 29.30 14.74
C PHE A 560 -1.33 29.45 15.59
N ASN A 561 -1.68 28.44 16.37
CA ASN A 561 -2.83 28.52 17.27
C ASN A 561 -2.65 29.64 18.30
N ASP A 562 -1.48 29.75 18.92
CA ASP A 562 -1.20 30.76 19.94
C ASP A 562 -1.24 32.17 19.36
N LEU A 563 -0.64 32.38 18.18
CA LEU A 563 -0.71 33.65 17.45
C LEU A 563 -2.15 34.02 17.10
N PHE A 564 -2.92 33.05 16.59
CA PHE A 564 -4.34 33.26 16.29
C PHE A 564 -5.11 33.69 17.53
N LEU A 565 -4.98 32.97 18.63
CA LEU A 565 -5.67 33.27 19.87
C LEU A 565 -5.31 34.65 20.44
N ALA A 566 -4.07 35.12 20.22
CA ALA A 566 -3.60 36.41 20.67
C ALA A 566 -4.23 37.61 19.91
N VAL A 567 -4.59 37.42 18.64
CA VAL A 567 -5.11 38.50 17.79
C VAL A 567 -6.53 38.28 17.29
N ARG A 568 -7.15 37.14 17.62
CA ARG A 568 -8.47 36.73 17.07
C ARG A 568 -9.54 37.80 17.23
N ASP A 569 -9.66 38.43 18.41
CA ASP A 569 -10.70 39.38 18.72
C ASP A 569 -10.58 40.69 17.91
N GLN A 570 -9.45 40.90 17.21
CA GLN A 570 -9.26 42.03 16.30
C GLN A 570 -9.85 41.75 14.91
N TYR A 571 -9.90 40.50 14.49
CA TYR A 571 -10.22 40.11 13.12
C TYR A 571 -11.41 39.16 13.04
N PHE A 572 -11.79 38.52 14.15
CA PHE A 572 -12.80 37.44 14.15
C PHE A 572 -13.81 37.58 15.29
N THR A 573 -14.99 37.00 15.08
CA THR A 573 -16.03 36.82 16.09
C THR A 573 -16.43 35.37 16.21
N LEU A 574 -16.93 34.94 17.37
CA LEU A 574 -17.42 33.58 17.59
C LEU A 574 -18.66 33.32 16.71
N ALA A 575 -18.59 32.28 15.86
CA ALA A 575 -19.66 31.83 15.00
C ALA A 575 -20.38 30.59 15.54
N ALA A 576 -19.62 29.56 15.98
CA ALA A 576 -20.18 28.32 16.51
C ALA A 576 -19.20 27.58 17.41
N THR A 577 -19.72 26.67 18.26
CA THR A 577 -18.93 25.81 19.14
C THR A 577 -19.51 24.40 19.12
N PHE A 578 -18.64 23.38 19.09
CA PHE A 578 -18.99 21.96 19.03
C PHE A 578 -18.21 21.16 20.06
N ASP A 579 -18.90 20.54 21.01
CA ASP A 579 -18.31 19.58 21.95
C ASP A 579 -18.18 18.22 21.25
N MET A 580 -16.95 17.68 21.15
CA MET A 580 -16.66 16.41 20.50
C MET A 580 -16.98 15.19 21.37
N GLY A 581 -17.40 15.39 22.62
CA GLY A 581 -17.74 14.30 23.55
C GLY A 581 -16.53 13.50 24.08
N ASN A 582 -15.32 13.94 23.80
CA ASN A 582 -14.07 13.32 24.24
C ASN A 582 -13.19 14.31 25.04
N GLY A 583 -13.76 15.44 25.47
CA GLY A 583 -13.05 16.49 26.17
C GLY A 583 -12.41 17.53 25.26
N THR A 584 -12.58 17.42 23.96
CA THR A 584 -12.16 18.45 22.97
C THR A 584 -13.35 19.26 22.53
N THR A 585 -13.20 20.56 22.41
CA THR A 585 -14.20 21.49 21.88
C THR A 585 -13.65 22.15 20.62
N PHE A 586 -14.38 22.05 19.50
CA PHE A 586 -14.09 22.82 18.30
C PHE A 586 -14.84 24.15 18.34
N THR A 587 -14.13 25.22 17.99
CA THR A 587 -14.70 26.55 17.86
C THR A 587 -14.50 27.08 16.45
N ILE A 588 -15.56 27.63 15.87
CA ILE A 588 -15.53 28.25 14.55
C ILE A 588 -15.63 29.76 14.75
N TRP A 589 -14.71 30.46 14.14
CA TRP A 589 -14.55 31.90 14.19
C TRP A 589 -14.85 32.49 12.82
N GLU A 590 -15.71 33.51 12.73
CA GLU A 590 -16.00 34.22 11.49
C GLU A 590 -15.15 35.48 11.36
N ARG A 591 -14.48 35.64 10.22
CA ARG A 591 -13.69 36.83 9.92
C ARG A 591 -14.56 38.05 9.72
N THR A 592 -14.30 39.12 10.46
CA THR A 592 -15.08 40.38 10.44
C THR A 592 -14.42 41.49 9.64
N ALA A 593 -13.14 41.38 9.33
CA ALA A 593 -12.37 42.36 8.58
C ALA A 593 -11.48 41.68 7.53
N ALA A 594 -11.24 42.37 6.42
CA ALA A 594 -10.30 41.91 5.40
C ALA A 594 -8.89 41.85 6.00
N SER A 595 -8.08 40.86 5.52
CA SER A 595 -6.70 40.73 5.93
C SER A 595 -5.87 41.95 5.51
N THR A 596 -4.95 42.31 6.37
CA THR A 596 -4.05 43.47 6.17
C THR A 596 -2.60 43.01 6.03
N ARG A 597 -1.75 43.86 5.42
CA ARG A 597 -0.29 43.61 5.39
C ARG A 597 0.26 43.36 6.81
N ALA A 598 -0.18 44.14 7.78
CA ALA A 598 0.29 44.02 9.17
C ALA A 598 -0.08 42.66 9.80
N GLU A 599 -1.27 42.13 9.49
CA GLU A 599 -1.67 40.80 9.92
C GLU A 599 -0.75 39.73 9.30
N VAL A 600 -0.50 39.78 7.98
CA VAL A 600 0.38 38.83 7.28
C VAL A 600 1.80 38.87 7.83
N GLU A 601 2.37 40.05 8.02
CA GLU A 601 3.74 40.26 8.55
C GLU A 601 3.86 39.75 9.99
N TYR A 602 2.82 39.87 10.80
CA TYR A 602 2.76 39.35 12.18
C TYR A 602 2.98 37.82 12.20
N TYR A 603 2.25 37.07 11.38
CA TYR A 603 2.42 35.62 11.28
C TYR A 603 3.73 35.24 10.60
N LEU A 604 4.11 35.95 9.53
CA LEU A 604 5.33 35.67 8.76
C LEU A 604 6.58 35.76 9.64
N SER A 605 6.66 36.77 10.50
CA SER A 605 7.83 37.00 11.38
C SER A 605 8.03 35.84 12.36
N ALA A 606 6.94 35.30 12.93
CA ALA A 606 7.01 34.18 13.85
C ALA A 606 7.33 32.86 13.13
N PHE A 607 6.66 32.56 12.01
CA PHE A 607 6.90 31.32 11.27
C PHE A 607 8.28 31.23 10.67
N SER A 608 8.82 32.34 10.15
CA SER A 608 10.19 32.40 9.61
C SER A 608 11.26 32.22 10.68
N ALA A 609 10.96 32.56 11.94
CA ALA A 609 11.88 32.35 13.04
C ALA A 609 11.96 30.87 13.48
N GLU A 610 10.86 30.11 13.34
CA GLU A 610 10.78 28.71 13.76
C GLU A 610 11.15 27.71 12.67
N ASP A 611 10.79 27.97 11.40
CA ASP A 611 11.14 27.09 10.29
C ASP A 611 12.52 27.45 9.70
N ALA A 612 13.56 26.86 10.27
CA ALA A 612 14.93 27.03 9.79
C ALA A 612 15.18 26.47 8.38
N LEU A 613 14.25 25.67 7.82
CA LEU A 613 14.43 25.01 6.52
C LEU A 613 13.99 25.89 5.34
N TYR A 614 12.92 26.72 5.51
CA TYR A 614 12.30 27.46 4.39
C TYR A 614 11.87 28.90 4.71
N PRO A 615 12.61 29.68 5.52
CA PRO A 615 12.16 31.04 5.87
C PRO A 615 12.05 31.96 4.65
N GLU A 616 12.93 31.79 3.65
CA GLU A 616 12.89 32.58 2.40
C GLU A 616 11.66 32.22 1.55
N LEU A 617 11.23 30.95 1.56
CA LEU A 617 10.04 30.51 0.82
C LEU A 617 8.77 31.15 1.37
N PHE A 618 8.65 31.22 2.70
CA PHE A 618 7.52 31.89 3.34
C PHE A 618 7.44 33.37 2.94
N SER A 619 8.56 34.09 3.00
CA SER A 619 8.62 35.50 2.60
C SER A 619 8.25 35.71 1.14
N GLN A 620 8.75 34.87 0.23
CA GLN A 620 8.43 34.96 -1.20
C GLN A 620 6.94 34.71 -1.50
N VAL A 621 6.33 33.75 -0.81
CA VAL A 621 4.89 33.44 -0.98
C VAL A 621 4.04 34.57 -0.42
N ALA A 622 4.35 35.06 0.78
CA ALA A 622 3.63 36.15 1.43
C ALA A 622 3.71 37.45 0.60
N GLU A 623 4.89 37.86 0.15
CA GLU A 623 5.07 39.07 -0.66
C GLU A 623 4.37 38.98 -2.02
N ARG A 624 4.38 37.83 -2.66
CA ARG A 624 3.62 37.61 -3.90
C ARG A 624 2.14 37.81 -3.66
N TRP A 625 1.59 37.20 -2.62
CA TRP A 625 0.18 37.29 -2.28
C TRP A 625 -0.23 38.72 -1.94
N LEU A 626 0.58 39.45 -1.17
CA LEU A 626 0.36 40.86 -0.85
C LEU A 626 0.34 41.72 -2.12
N ALA A 627 1.31 41.51 -3.02
CA ALA A 627 1.39 42.26 -4.27
C ALA A 627 0.18 42.01 -5.19
N GLU A 628 -0.29 40.76 -5.29
CA GLU A 628 -1.48 40.38 -6.08
C GLU A 628 -2.75 41.08 -5.59
N ARG A 629 -2.80 41.47 -4.31
CA ARG A 629 -3.96 42.14 -3.67
C ARG A 629 -3.77 43.64 -3.48
N GLY A 630 -2.63 44.17 -3.87
CA GLY A 630 -2.33 45.58 -3.70
C GLY A 630 -2.18 46.01 -2.24
N LEU A 631 -1.76 45.09 -1.37
CA LEU A 631 -1.52 45.31 0.05
C LEU A 631 -0.07 45.65 0.36
#